data_dccb384ea3a155445a26561d48ea0bcf
#
_entry.id   dccb384ea3a155445a26561d48ea0bcf
#
_cell.length_a   1.000
_cell.length_b   1.000
_cell.length_c   1.000
_cell.angle_alpha   90.00
_cell.angle_beta   90.00
_cell.angle_gamma   90.00
#
_symmetry.space_group_name_H-M   'P 1'
#
loop_
_entity.id
_entity.type
_entity.pdbx_description
1 polymer ?
#
loop_
_entity_poly.entity_id
_entity_poly.type
_entity_poly.pdbx_seq_one_letter_code
_entity_poly.pdbx_strand_id
1 'polypeptide(L)'
;MNALSLKRHPVSGINATLSLICLGGSLLTFSGCEQASDQKVIPESSTTVNQPEVETSVPPASQQVSQTVISDRVEGQQVAVLLEIPHQQVKPGASFPVTVKFDIAPLWEIRSLEAQPENVATQLKLELPDGFETQGDWQTPPTGRSQSADSHPVYSGQVEFQQMILVTKEAQPGEYEISSHVQYQACDEFRCLSPTKVTLKLIIRVD
;
A
#
# COMPACT_ATOMS: atom_id res chain seq x y z
N MET A 1 -10.87 -39.26 39.55
CA MET A 1 -9.71 -40.17 39.40
C MET A 1 -9.77 -40.70 37.98
N ASN A 2 -9.09 -40.05 37.03
CA ASN A 2 -8.86 -40.63 35.70
C ASN A 2 -7.54 -40.14 35.20
N ALA A 3 -6.68 -41.09 34.86
CA ALA A 3 -5.25 -40.95 34.64
C ALA A 3 -4.94 -40.32 33.27
N LEU A 4 -3.94 -39.42 33.26
CA LEU A 4 -3.27 -38.89 32.11
C LEU A 4 -2.47 -40.01 31.40
N SER A 5 -2.69 -40.17 30.10
CA SER A 5 -1.86 -40.98 29.23
C SER A 5 -0.97 -40.06 28.39
N LEU A 6 0.29 -39.93 28.77
CA LEU A 6 1.36 -39.33 27.98
C LEU A 6 1.80 -40.28 26.87
N LYS A 7 1.58 -39.92 25.62
CA LYS A 7 2.18 -40.60 24.46
C LYS A 7 3.47 -39.87 24.04
N ARG A 8 4.60 -40.51 24.30
CA ARG A 8 5.93 -40.08 23.77
C ARG A 8 6.09 -40.60 22.35
N HIS A 9 6.50 -39.77 21.41
CA HIS A 9 6.96 -40.18 20.10
C HIS A 9 8.50 -40.06 20.04
N PRO A 10 9.15 -41.06 19.39
CA PRO A 10 10.61 -41.13 19.39
C PRO A 10 11.24 -40.23 18.33
N VAL A 11 12.40 -39.73 18.70
CA VAL A 11 13.35 -39.01 17.85
C VAL A 11 14.14 -40.03 17.03
N SER A 12 14.23 -39.85 15.74
CA SER A 12 15.14 -40.55 14.82
C SER A 12 15.40 -39.57 13.67
N GLY A 13 16.52 -39.28 13.19
CA GLY A 13 17.85 -39.82 13.09
C GLY A 13 18.60 -38.90 12.15
N ILE A 14 19.79 -38.64 12.49
CA ILE A 14 20.83 -37.84 11.81
C ILE A 14 21.20 -38.51 10.49
N ASN A 15 21.23 -37.74 9.39
CA ASN A 15 22.09 -38.09 8.26
C ASN A 15 22.79 -36.82 7.72
N ALA A 16 24.06 -36.74 8.08
CA ALA A 16 25.03 -35.86 7.48
C ALA A 16 25.50 -36.49 6.15
N THR A 17 25.37 -35.75 5.08
CA THR A 17 26.12 -36.02 3.85
C THR A 17 26.89 -34.76 3.45
N LEU A 18 28.18 -34.88 3.71
CA LEU A 18 29.26 -34.01 3.25
C LEU A 18 29.44 -34.27 1.74
N SER A 19 29.33 -33.25 0.90
CA SER A 19 29.82 -33.32 -0.49
C SER A 19 30.62 -32.06 -0.78
N LEU A 20 31.92 -32.30 -0.81
CA LEU A 20 33.02 -31.46 -1.28
C LEU A 20 33.11 -31.66 -2.81
N ILE A 21 33.51 -30.67 -3.59
CA ILE A 21 34.08 -30.65 -4.95
C ILE A 21 33.47 -29.43 -5.70
N CYS A 22 34.12 -28.54 -6.37
CA CYS A 22 35.44 -28.36 -6.96
C CYS A 22 35.61 -26.89 -7.34
N LEU A 23 36.85 -26.49 -7.31
CA LEU A 23 37.41 -25.28 -7.93
C LEU A 23 37.13 -25.23 -9.44
N GLY A 24 36.86 -24.04 -9.96
CA GLY A 24 36.84 -23.74 -11.38
C GLY A 24 36.95 -22.22 -11.57
N GLY A 25 38.18 -21.74 -11.72
CA GLY A 25 38.50 -20.37 -12.07
C GLY A 25 38.21 -20.10 -13.54
N SER A 26 37.74 -18.90 -13.84
CA SER A 26 37.89 -18.27 -15.15
C SER A 26 37.95 -16.76 -14.98
N LEU A 27 39.14 -16.22 -15.11
CA LEU A 27 39.41 -14.82 -15.45
C LEU A 27 38.94 -14.59 -16.89
N LEU A 28 38.09 -13.60 -17.09
CA LEU A 28 37.94 -12.92 -18.37
C LEU A 28 38.06 -11.42 -18.15
N THR A 29 39.25 -10.96 -18.50
CA THR A 29 39.55 -9.55 -18.79
C THR A 29 38.85 -9.15 -20.07
N PHE A 30 38.04 -8.10 -20.06
CA PHE A 30 37.69 -7.36 -21.28
C PHE A 30 38.14 -5.92 -21.15
N SER A 31 39.11 -5.67 -22.03
CA SER A 31 39.73 -4.40 -22.35
C SER A 31 38.82 -3.49 -23.14
N GLY A 32 38.91 -2.22 -22.88
CA GLY A 32 38.62 -1.01 -23.56
C GLY A 32 37.89 -0.95 -24.89
N CYS A 33 37.07 0.10 -25.02
CA CYS A 33 37.03 0.92 -26.22
C CYS A 33 36.53 2.32 -25.86
N GLU A 34 37.46 3.23 -25.88
CA GLU A 34 37.35 4.68 -25.99
C GLU A 34 36.96 5.01 -27.44
N GLN A 35 35.87 5.77 -27.66
CA GLN A 35 35.65 6.46 -28.94
C GLN A 35 35.09 7.84 -28.68
N ALA A 36 36.00 8.78 -28.85
CA ALA A 36 35.74 10.20 -29.15
C ALA A 36 35.37 10.30 -30.63
N SER A 37 34.56 11.25 -30.97
CA SER A 37 34.38 11.99 -32.24
C SER A 37 32.94 12.45 -32.36
N ASP A 38 32.52 13.54 -32.86
CA ASP A 38 33.05 14.70 -33.57
C ASP A 38 31.90 15.70 -33.60
N GLN A 39 32.20 16.93 -33.31
CA GLN A 39 31.31 18.06 -33.57
C GLN A 39 31.21 18.29 -35.07
N LYS A 40 29.98 18.31 -35.59
CA LYS A 40 29.73 18.86 -36.92
C LYS A 40 28.73 20.03 -36.84
N VAL A 41 29.30 21.18 -36.93
CA VAL A 41 28.61 22.46 -37.18
C VAL A 41 28.04 22.44 -38.60
N ILE A 42 26.76 22.74 -38.79
CA ILE A 42 26.14 23.02 -40.09
C ILE A 42 25.34 24.31 -39.96
N PRO A 43 25.43 25.21 -40.96
CA PRO A 43 25.02 26.59 -40.87
C PRO A 43 23.52 26.82 -41.11
N GLU A 44 23.08 27.97 -40.60
CA GLU A 44 21.78 28.57 -40.84
C GLU A 44 21.41 28.68 -42.31
N SER A 45 20.17 28.27 -42.61
CA SER A 45 19.48 28.72 -43.81
C SER A 45 18.08 29.18 -43.42
N SER A 46 17.92 30.47 -43.45
CA SER A 46 16.62 31.14 -43.33
C SER A 46 15.76 30.84 -44.56
N THR A 47 14.61 30.18 -44.34
CA THR A 47 13.56 30.16 -45.33
C THR A 47 12.23 30.54 -44.67
N THR A 48 11.79 31.72 -44.99
CA THR A 48 10.46 32.25 -44.69
C THR A 48 9.43 31.47 -45.48
N VAL A 49 8.60 30.67 -44.77
CA VAL A 49 7.43 30.08 -45.39
C VAL A 49 6.19 30.55 -44.64
N ASN A 50 5.31 31.20 -45.37
CA ASN A 50 3.97 31.62 -44.98
C ASN A 50 3.19 30.48 -44.34
N GLN A 51 2.77 30.69 -43.13
CA GLN A 51 1.94 29.78 -42.36
C GLN A 51 0.47 30.12 -42.64
N PRO A 52 -0.36 29.18 -43.10
CA PRO A 52 -1.80 29.40 -43.09
C PRO A 52 -2.27 29.26 -41.62
N GLU A 53 -3.05 30.25 -41.23
CA GLU A 53 -3.76 30.34 -39.94
C GLU A 53 -4.70 29.14 -39.79
N VAL A 54 -4.26 28.17 -38.97
CA VAL A 54 -5.11 27.06 -38.53
C VAL A 54 -5.86 27.55 -37.30
N GLU A 55 -7.15 27.82 -37.46
CA GLU A 55 -8.06 27.99 -36.33
C GLU A 55 -7.96 26.76 -35.38
N THR A 56 -7.21 26.92 -34.33
CA THR A 56 -7.15 25.96 -33.24
C THR A 56 -8.46 26.09 -32.43
N SER A 57 -9.41 25.27 -32.75
CA SER A 57 -10.59 25.07 -31.87
C SER A 57 -10.07 24.49 -30.54
N VAL A 58 -9.99 25.35 -29.53
CA VAL A 58 -9.69 24.98 -28.15
C VAL A 58 -10.84 24.06 -27.68
N PRO A 59 -10.57 22.80 -27.30
CA PRO A 59 -11.60 21.95 -26.69
C PRO A 59 -12.09 22.64 -25.40
N PRO A 60 -13.39 22.56 -25.08
CA PRO A 60 -13.90 23.15 -23.85
C PRO A 60 -13.14 22.54 -22.68
N ALA A 61 -12.54 23.39 -21.86
CA ALA A 61 -11.87 23.01 -20.63
C ALA A 61 -12.84 22.14 -19.81
N SER A 62 -12.52 20.87 -19.70
CA SER A 62 -13.18 19.97 -18.74
C SER A 62 -13.11 20.64 -17.38
N GLN A 63 -14.26 21.09 -16.88
CA GLN A 63 -14.39 21.58 -15.52
C GLN A 63 -14.00 20.41 -14.61
N GLN A 64 -12.77 20.42 -14.12
CA GLN A 64 -12.37 19.58 -13.01
C GLN A 64 -13.19 20.03 -11.81
N VAL A 65 -14.25 19.28 -11.54
CA VAL A 65 -14.94 19.37 -10.26
C VAL A 65 -13.89 19.01 -9.22
N SER A 66 -13.44 20.00 -8.47
CA SER A 66 -12.53 19.80 -7.34
C SER A 66 -13.27 18.94 -6.32
N GLN A 67 -13.04 17.63 -6.37
CA GLN A 67 -13.54 16.72 -5.34
C GLN A 67 -12.77 17.03 -4.07
N THR A 68 -13.48 17.53 -3.07
CA THR A 68 -12.89 17.79 -1.75
C THR A 68 -12.71 16.46 -1.06
N VAL A 69 -11.49 15.88 -1.16
CA VAL A 69 -11.11 14.70 -0.36
C VAL A 69 -10.95 15.15 1.07
N ILE A 70 -11.65 14.48 2.00
CA ILE A 70 -11.40 14.66 3.44
C ILE A 70 -10.52 13.53 3.94
N SER A 71 -9.58 13.87 4.83
CA SER A 71 -8.58 12.94 5.33
C SER A 71 -8.25 13.20 6.79
N ASP A 72 -7.90 12.14 7.51
CA ASP A 72 -7.26 12.15 8.81
C ASP A 72 -5.95 11.36 8.74
N ARG A 73 -4.87 11.88 9.34
CA ARG A 73 -3.52 11.33 9.21
C ARG A 73 -2.82 11.23 10.56
N VAL A 74 -2.23 10.08 10.82
CA VAL A 74 -1.36 9.82 11.98
C VAL A 74 0.04 9.50 11.51
N GLU A 75 1.01 10.31 11.96
CA GLU A 75 2.42 10.11 11.68
C GLU A 75 3.06 9.21 12.74
N GLY A 76 3.64 8.10 12.30
CA GLY A 76 4.49 7.24 13.13
C GLY A 76 5.96 7.42 12.78
N GLN A 77 6.86 6.72 13.48
CA GLN A 77 8.30 6.83 13.25
C GLN A 77 8.70 6.33 11.84
N GLN A 78 8.11 5.25 11.38
CA GLN A 78 8.46 4.58 10.12
C GLN A 78 7.27 4.40 9.18
N VAL A 79 6.06 4.63 9.68
CA VAL A 79 4.82 4.42 8.94
C VAL A 79 3.85 5.53 9.27
N ALA A 80 3.40 6.27 8.26
CA ALA A 80 2.26 7.14 8.38
C ALA A 80 1.00 6.39 7.90
N VAL A 81 -0.12 6.62 8.59
CA VAL A 81 -1.41 6.05 8.23
C VAL A 81 -2.40 7.17 7.94
N LEU A 82 -3.12 7.06 6.86
CA LEU A 82 -4.06 8.04 6.37
C LEU A 82 -5.41 7.38 6.09
N LEU A 83 -6.48 7.98 6.55
CA LEU A 83 -7.85 7.62 6.23
C LEU A 83 -8.41 8.66 5.29
N GLU A 84 -8.98 8.25 4.16
CA GLU A 84 -9.53 9.16 3.15
C GLU A 84 -10.92 8.73 2.70
N ILE A 85 -11.78 9.71 2.43
CA ILE A 85 -13.04 9.55 1.69
C ILE A 85 -13.14 10.65 0.62
N PRO A 86 -13.69 10.34 -0.58
CA PRO A 86 -13.66 11.27 -1.72
C PRO A 86 -14.65 12.42 -1.59
N HIS A 87 -15.62 12.33 -0.72
CA HIS A 87 -16.71 13.31 -0.59
C HIS A 87 -17.06 13.56 0.86
N GLN A 88 -17.19 14.83 1.21
CA GLN A 88 -17.68 15.22 2.54
C GLN A 88 -19.20 15.08 2.68
N GLN A 89 -19.93 15.09 1.57
CA GLN A 89 -21.39 15.02 1.52
C GLN A 89 -21.84 13.82 0.69
N VAL A 90 -22.79 13.08 1.22
CA VAL A 90 -23.36 11.90 0.59
C VAL A 90 -24.88 11.88 0.74
N LYS A 91 -25.55 11.08 -0.08
CA LYS A 91 -27.01 10.94 -0.02
C LYS A 91 -27.38 9.52 0.44
N PRO A 92 -28.54 9.36 1.10
CA PRO A 92 -29.09 8.04 1.37
C PRO A 92 -29.17 7.19 0.08
N GLY A 93 -28.74 5.93 0.15
CA GLY A 93 -28.65 5.00 -0.97
C GLY A 93 -27.37 5.13 -1.81
N ALA A 94 -26.50 6.10 -1.55
CA ALA A 94 -25.21 6.22 -2.24
C ALA A 94 -24.16 5.29 -1.63
N SER A 95 -23.20 4.88 -2.47
CA SER A 95 -22.02 4.16 -2.04
C SER A 95 -20.76 4.96 -2.34
N PHE A 96 -19.76 4.88 -1.45
CA PHE A 96 -18.49 5.56 -1.61
C PHE A 96 -17.35 4.70 -1.03
N PRO A 97 -16.12 4.86 -1.54
CA PRO A 97 -14.97 4.18 -0.99
C PRO A 97 -14.44 4.90 0.26
N VAL A 98 -14.07 4.11 1.26
CA VAL A 98 -13.20 4.51 2.36
C VAL A 98 -11.83 3.89 2.09
N THR A 99 -10.78 4.69 2.10
CA THR A 99 -9.43 4.25 1.78
C THR A 99 -8.51 4.45 2.98
N VAL A 100 -7.83 3.38 3.40
CA VAL A 100 -6.73 3.44 4.37
C VAL A 100 -5.43 3.32 3.60
N LYS A 101 -4.58 4.34 3.70
CA LYS A 101 -3.26 4.39 3.05
C LYS A 101 -2.17 4.28 4.09
N PHE A 102 -1.14 3.52 3.75
CA PHE A 102 0.10 3.49 4.51
C PHE A 102 1.22 4.08 3.66
N ASP A 103 1.99 4.97 4.26
CA ASP A 103 3.23 5.49 3.72
C ASP A 103 4.37 4.93 4.59
N ILE A 104 5.02 3.89 4.06
CA ILE A 104 6.01 3.09 4.77
C ILE A 104 7.39 3.58 4.35
N ALA A 105 8.22 3.97 5.32
CA ALA A 105 9.56 4.50 5.08
C ALA A 105 10.42 3.50 4.28
N PRO A 106 11.38 3.98 3.47
CA PRO A 106 12.32 3.10 2.75
C PRO A 106 13.02 2.12 3.68
N LEU A 107 13.20 0.89 3.23
CA LEU A 107 13.80 -0.25 3.96
C LEU A 107 12.93 -0.77 5.13
N TRP A 108 11.72 -0.26 5.30
CA TRP A 108 10.73 -0.77 6.23
C TRP A 108 9.60 -1.48 5.49
N GLU A 109 8.99 -2.40 6.21
CA GLU A 109 7.83 -3.17 5.76
C GLU A 109 6.84 -3.34 6.91
N ILE A 110 5.56 -3.56 6.59
CA ILE A 110 4.56 -3.97 7.57
C ILE A 110 4.06 -5.39 7.23
N ARG A 111 3.71 -6.15 8.27
CA ARG A 111 3.17 -7.51 8.10
C ARG A 111 1.86 -7.46 7.32
N SER A 112 1.60 -8.47 6.49
CA SER A 112 0.32 -8.55 5.76
C SER A 112 -0.86 -8.80 6.70
N LEU A 113 -2.09 -8.69 6.17
CA LEU A 113 -3.31 -9.02 6.91
C LEU A 113 -3.36 -10.51 7.30
N GLU A 114 -2.69 -11.37 6.55
CA GLU A 114 -2.68 -12.83 6.76
C GLU A 114 -1.50 -13.30 7.60
N ALA A 115 -0.67 -12.39 8.12
CA ALA A 115 0.50 -12.74 8.90
C ALA A 115 0.12 -13.44 10.21
N GLN A 116 0.99 -14.35 10.63
CA GLN A 116 0.85 -15.07 11.90
C GLN A 116 2.04 -14.76 12.82
N PRO A 117 1.84 -14.68 14.13
CA PRO A 117 0.53 -14.70 14.83
C PRO A 117 -0.29 -13.43 14.58
N GLU A 118 -1.60 -13.49 14.73
CA GLU A 118 -2.55 -12.43 14.42
C GLU A 118 -2.22 -11.07 15.09
N ASN A 119 -1.63 -11.08 16.28
CA ASN A 119 -1.27 -9.86 17.01
C ASN A 119 -0.15 -9.02 16.35
N VAL A 120 0.55 -9.56 15.35
CA VAL A 120 1.55 -8.83 14.55
C VAL A 120 1.07 -8.51 13.14
N ALA A 121 -0.03 -9.12 12.71
CA ALA A 121 -0.65 -8.86 11.42
C ALA A 121 -1.17 -7.42 11.32
N THR A 122 -1.21 -6.87 10.10
CA THR A 122 -1.96 -5.65 9.84
C THR A 122 -3.44 -5.95 9.97
N GLN A 123 -4.15 -5.14 10.74
CA GLN A 123 -5.59 -5.26 10.95
C GLN A 123 -6.26 -3.93 10.65
N LEU A 124 -7.36 -4.00 9.93
CA LEU A 124 -8.18 -2.85 9.55
C LEU A 124 -9.61 -3.11 10.02
N LYS A 125 -10.13 -2.24 10.85
CA LYS A 125 -11.51 -2.30 11.32
C LYS A 125 -12.16 -0.94 11.19
N LEU A 126 -13.26 -0.87 10.44
CA LEU A 126 -14.11 0.31 10.41
C LEU A 126 -15.17 0.21 11.52
N GLU A 127 -15.38 1.32 12.19
CA GLU A 127 -16.52 1.55 13.06
C GLU A 127 -17.44 2.55 12.36
N LEU A 128 -18.60 2.07 11.96
CA LEU A 128 -19.58 2.80 11.19
C LEU A 128 -20.75 3.19 12.08
N PRO A 129 -21.30 4.40 11.92
CA PRO A 129 -22.53 4.80 12.61
C PRO A 129 -23.76 4.10 12.03
N ASP A 130 -24.88 4.18 12.74
CA ASP A 130 -26.17 3.70 12.25
C ASP A 130 -26.53 4.31 10.88
N GLY A 131 -27.03 3.48 9.98
CA GLY A 131 -27.34 3.90 8.62
C GLY A 131 -26.17 3.77 7.64
N PHE A 132 -25.03 3.19 8.05
CA PHE A 132 -23.89 2.90 7.17
C PHE A 132 -23.52 1.41 7.26
N GLU A 133 -23.23 0.80 6.11
CA GLU A 133 -22.91 -0.62 6.00
C GLU A 133 -21.70 -0.84 5.08
N THR A 134 -20.87 -1.82 5.39
CA THR A 134 -19.80 -2.24 4.49
C THR A 134 -20.37 -3.06 3.33
N GLN A 135 -19.85 -2.85 2.12
CA GLN A 135 -20.17 -3.64 0.93
C GLN A 135 -18.96 -4.47 0.50
N GLY A 136 -19.08 -5.80 0.65
CA GLY A 136 -18.00 -6.72 0.31
C GLY A 136 -16.82 -6.67 1.29
N ASP A 137 -15.69 -7.23 0.87
CA ASP A 137 -14.46 -7.29 1.64
C ASP A 137 -13.51 -6.14 1.28
N TRP A 138 -12.46 -5.95 2.08
CA TRP A 138 -11.39 -5.03 1.76
C TRP A 138 -10.71 -5.40 0.44
N GLN A 139 -10.59 -4.43 -0.45
CA GLN A 139 -9.68 -4.52 -1.59
C GLN A 139 -8.26 -4.28 -1.08
N THR A 140 -7.42 -5.30 -1.21
CA THR A 140 -6.07 -5.31 -0.64
C THR A 140 -5.01 -5.19 -1.75
N PRO A 141 -3.91 -4.46 -1.51
CA PRO A 141 -2.80 -4.41 -2.45
C PRO A 141 -2.07 -5.77 -2.49
N PRO A 142 -1.31 -6.06 -3.56
CA PRO A 142 -0.49 -7.25 -3.61
C PRO A 142 0.60 -7.21 -2.52
N THR A 143 0.86 -8.37 -1.91
CA THR A 143 1.94 -8.53 -0.94
C THR A 143 3.28 -8.79 -1.63
N GLY A 144 4.35 -8.25 -1.04
CA GLY A 144 5.73 -8.64 -1.31
C GLY A 144 6.19 -9.76 -0.39
N ARG A 145 7.46 -10.17 -0.54
CA ARG A 145 8.14 -11.04 0.42
C ARG A 145 9.01 -10.21 1.34
N SER A 146 9.00 -10.53 2.62
CA SER A 146 9.88 -9.90 3.60
C SER A 146 11.35 -10.08 3.23
N GLN A 147 12.13 -9.04 3.47
CA GLN A 147 13.60 -9.07 3.37
C GLN A 147 14.23 -9.79 4.57
N SER A 148 13.47 -10.00 5.65
CA SER A 148 13.90 -10.76 6.82
C SER A 148 13.92 -12.27 6.55
N ALA A 149 14.64 -13.02 7.39
CA ALA A 149 14.78 -14.47 7.28
C ALA A 149 13.43 -15.23 7.34
N ASP A 150 12.39 -14.62 7.87
CA ASP A 150 11.09 -15.24 8.12
C ASP A 150 10.20 -15.37 6.88
N SER A 151 10.54 -14.72 5.76
CA SER A 151 9.85 -14.80 4.45
C SER A 151 8.32 -14.62 4.50
N HIS A 152 7.79 -13.89 5.48
CA HIS A 152 6.36 -13.61 5.57
C HIS A 152 5.89 -12.66 4.45
N PRO A 153 4.62 -12.74 4.02
CA PRO A 153 4.04 -11.73 3.15
C PRO A 153 3.95 -10.39 3.87
N VAL A 154 4.37 -9.32 3.18
CA VAL A 154 4.48 -7.97 3.72
C VAL A 154 4.02 -6.92 2.72
N TYR A 155 3.80 -5.71 3.22
CA TYR A 155 3.61 -4.51 2.41
C TYR A 155 4.78 -3.55 2.63
N SER A 156 5.17 -2.81 1.59
CA SER A 156 6.26 -1.82 1.62
C SER A 156 5.94 -0.63 0.71
N GLY A 157 6.56 0.51 0.96
CA GLY A 157 6.32 1.75 0.24
C GLY A 157 4.92 2.30 0.49
N GLN A 158 4.24 2.77 -0.56
CA GLN A 158 2.88 3.27 -0.45
C GLN A 158 1.89 2.18 -0.83
N VAL A 159 0.97 1.86 0.08
CA VAL A 159 -0.08 0.86 -0.13
C VAL A 159 -1.44 1.38 0.31
N GLU A 160 -2.46 0.95 -0.40
CA GLU A 160 -3.84 1.40 -0.21
C GLU A 160 -4.78 0.20 -0.03
N PHE A 161 -5.64 0.30 0.97
CA PHE A 161 -6.72 -0.63 1.25
C PHE A 161 -8.03 0.11 1.08
N GLN A 162 -8.96 -0.46 0.34
CA GLN A 162 -10.23 0.20 0.05
C GLN A 162 -11.42 -0.67 0.47
N GLN A 163 -12.39 -0.05 1.13
CA GLN A 163 -13.65 -0.67 1.52
C GLN A 163 -14.80 0.18 0.99
N MET A 164 -15.74 -0.43 0.29
CA MET A 164 -16.97 0.25 -0.12
C MET A 164 -17.94 0.34 1.04
N ILE A 165 -18.51 1.53 1.22
CA ILE A 165 -19.54 1.81 2.24
C ILE A 165 -20.83 2.22 1.54
N LEU A 166 -21.93 1.66 1.98
CA LEU A 166 -23.28 2.04 1.59
C LEU A 166 -23.89 2.92 2.68
N VAL A 167 -24.43 4.07 2.30
CA VAL A 167 -25.37 4.82 3.13
C VAL A 167 -26.74 4.22 2.91
N THR A 168 -27.35 3.63 3.92
CA THR A 168 -28.67 3.02 3.76
C THR A 168 -29.72 4.07 3.44
N LYS A 169 -30.88 3.66 2.92
CA LYS A 169 -31.97 4.57 2.59
C LYS A 169 -32.63 5.18 3.83
N GLU A 170 -32.44 4.54 4.96
CA GLU A 170 -32.97 4.91 6.28
C GLU A 170 -32.08 5.93 7.01
N ALA A 171 -30.86 6.18 6.50
CA ALA A 171 -29.95 7.15 7.08
C ALA A 171 -30.58 8.54 7.09
N GLN A 172 -30.58 9.17 8.26
CA GLN A 172 -31.16 10.49 8.44
C GLN A 172 -30.17 11.58 8.02
N PRO A 173 -30.62 12.74 7.54
CA PRO A 173 -29.73 13.87 7.35
C PRO A 173 -29.02 14.27 8.64
N GLY A 174 -27.69 14.52 8.54
CA GLY A 174 -26.89 14.86 9.72
C GLY A 174 -25.40 14.64 9.49
N GLU A 175 -24.62 14.90 10.53
CA GLU A 175 -23.18 14.64 10.56
C GLU A 175 -22.90 13.30 11.28
N TYR A 176 -22.01 12.50 10.69
CA TYR A 176 -21.68 11.16 11.15
C TYR A 176 -20.18 10.99 11.22
N GLU A 177 -19.68 10.39 12.30
CA GLU A 177 -18.27 10.03 12.44
C GLU A 177 -18.05 8.61 11.92
N ILE A 178 -17.07 8.45 11.04
CA ILE A 178 -16.52 7.17 10.61
C ILE A 178 -15.15 7.04 11.26
N SER A 179 -14.93 5.96 12.02
CA SER A 179 -13.64 5.67 12.65
C SER A 179 -12.98 4.45 12.02
N SER A 180 -11.67 4.50 11.84
CA SER A 180 -10.86 3.36 11.42
C SER A 180 -9.85 3.02 12.50
N HIS A 181 -9.92 1.79 13.00
CA HIS A 181 -8.94 1.21 13.93
C HIS A 181 -7.94 0.39 13.13
N VAL A 182 -6.70 0.82 13.16
CA VAL A 182 -5.60 0.21 12.40
C VAL A 182 -4.57 -0.33 13.38
N GLN A 183 -4.17 -1.59 13.21
CA GLN A 183 -3.03 -2.18 13.87
C GLN A 183 -2.02 -2.62 12.82
N TYR A 184 -0.73 -2.44 13.08
CA TYR A 184 0.34 -2.93 12.23
C TYR A 184 1.62 -3.15 13.04
N GLN A 185 2.54 -3.98 12.51
CA GLN A 185 3.89 -4.11 13.01
C GLN A 185 4.88 -3.77 11.89
N ALA A 186 5.71 -2.76 12.13
CA ALA A 186 6.78 -2.36 11.20
C ALA A 186 8.07 -3.11 11.52
N CYS A 187 8.72 -3.62 10.47
CA CYS A 187 9.98 -4.35 10.53
C CYS A 187 10.97 -3.80 9.51
N ASP A 188 12.25 -3.88 9.81
CA ASP A 188 13.34 -3.77 8.85
C ASP A 188 14.05 -5.14 8.70
N GLU A 189 15.16 -5.20 8.01
CA GLU A 189 15.95 -6.44 7.82
C GLU A 189 16.43 -7.07 9.15
N PHE A 190 16.60 -6.26 10.19
CA PHE A 190 17.24 -6.66 11.45
C PHE A 190 16.27 -6.82 12.62
N ARG A 191 15.18 -6.06 12.63
CA ARG A 191 14.28 -6.02 13.78
C ARG A 191 12.85 -5.65 13.42
N CYS A 192 11.93 -6.02 14.30
CA CYS A 192 10.56 -5.51 14.30
C CYS A 192 10.33 -4.57 15.49
N LEU A 193 9.58 -3.50 15.27
CA LEU A 193 9.05 -2.65 16.32
C LEU A 193 7.89 -3.34 17.04
N SER A 194 7.51 -2.83 18.20
CA SER A 194 6.26 -3.28 18.83
C SER A 194 5.06 -2.98 17.92
N PRO A 195 4.03 -3.83 17.93
CA PRO A 195 2.79 -3.54 17.21
C PRO A 195 2.22 -2.19 17.60
N THR A 196 1.87 -1.40 16.61
CA THR A 196 1.32 -0.05 16.76
C THR A 196 -0.18 -0.09 16.48
N LYS A 197 -0.95 0.64 17.29
CA LYS A 197 -2.39 0.84 17.09
C LYS A 197 -2.67 2.32 16.94
N VAL A 198 -3.41 2.66 15.91
CA VAL A 198 -3.88 4.02 15.64
C VAL A 198 -5.39 4.02 15.38
N THR A 199 -6.03 5.13 15.71
CA THR A 199 -7.43 5.38 15.38
C THR A 199 -7.49 6.68 14.59
N LEU A 200 -8.11 6.61 13.42
CA LEU A 200 -8.35 7.75 12.54
C LEU A 200 -9.85 8.01 12.46
N LYS A 201 -10.25 9.27 12.29
CA LYS A 201 -11.64 9.68 12.34
C LYS A 201 -11.96 10.69 11.25
N LEU A 202 -13.08 10.53 10.60
CA LEU A 202 -13.60 11.49 9.62
C LEU A 202 -15.07 11.82 9.91
N ILE A 203 -15.44 13.05 9.62
CA ILE A 203 -16.85 13.48 9.67
C ILE A 203 -17.38 13.56 8.25
N ILE A 204 -18.47 12.86 8.00
CA ILE A 204 -19.23 12.88 6.75
C ILE A 204 -20.64 13.41 7.01
N ARG A 205 -21.19 14.12 6.03
CA ARG A 205 -22.54 14.65 6.10
C ARG A 205 -23.48 13.91 5.15
N VAL A 206 -24.62 13.50 5.67
CA VAL A 206 -25.74 12.98 4.89
C VAL A 206 -26.74 14.12 4.65
N ASP A 207 -27.12 14.35 3.38
CA ASP A 207 -28.06 15.40 2.95
C ASP A 207 -29.43 14.83 2.59
#